data_137924e02cb67f58f2b3c5f82117e6b4
#
_entry.id   137924e02cb67f58f2b3c5f82117e6b4
#
_cell.length_a   1.000
_cell.length_b   1.000
_cell.length_c   1.000
_cell.angle_alpha   90.00
_cell.angle_beta   90.00
_cell.angle_gamma   90.00
#
_symmetry.space_group_name_H-M   'P 1'
#
loop_
_entity.id
_entity.type
_entity.pdbx_description
1 polymer ?
#
loop_
_entity_poly.entity_id
_entity_poly.type
_entity_poly.pdbx_seq_one_letter_code
_entity_poly.pdbx_strand_id
1 'polypeptide(L)'
;MPDEIVLLTGEREAPYLTQHLQVQAPALAIRHVATREALDAAFAVPRRRRRLIAFTTNIVVPGRYIAACDLGAYNFHPGPPTYPGVYPESFAVWEGAKHFGATAHAMVRQVDAGPIVRTEWFDVQPGWGRMHVATLAFQAPVRIFASLAPHLAAQDTELPPTGESWSGPTRFRKDFEAMCQIPADIAPADYAKRYRAFGEGPFQDLYVKLHGHRYKIVNPWTDADLTREMGQAPPA
;
A
#
# COMPACT_ATOMS: atom_id res chain seq x y z
N MET A 1 0.17 -24.96 11.14
CA MET A 1 -0.64 -23.75 11.37
C MET A 1 0.16 -22.79 12.23
N PRO A 2 0.14 -21.48 11.99
CA PRO A 2 0.76 -20.50 12.88
C PRO A 2 0.19 -20.54 14.30
N ASP A 3 1.02 -20.24 15.30
CA ASP A 3 0.55 -20.01 16.67
C ASP A 3 0.08 -18.55 16.83
N GLU A 4 0.71 -17.61 16.11
CA GLU A 4 0.37 -16.19 16.13
C GLU A 4 0.59 -15.56 14.75
N ILE A 5 -0.35 -14.71 14.36
CA ILE A 5 -0.15 -13.73 13.28
C ILE A 5 -0.10 -12.34 13.89
N VAL A 6 0.99 -11.60 13.64
CA VAL A 6 1.04 -10.15 13.90
C VAL A 6 0.52 -9.46 12.64
N LEU A 7 -0.60 -8.75 12.78
CA LEU A 7 -1.27 -8.03 11.69
C LEU A 7 -0.99 -6.53 11.84
N LEU A 8 -0.07 -6.01 11.03
CA LEU A 8 0.31 -4.61 10.99
C LEU A 8 -0.51 -3.88 9.92
N THR A 9 -1.52 -3.15 10.33
CA THR A 9 -2.44 -2.42 9.45
C THR A 9 -3.18 -1.33 10.20
N GLY A 10 -3.93 -0.48 9.48
CA GLY A 10 -4.82 0.52 10.08
C GLY A 10 -5.98 -0.09 10.86
N GLU A 11 -6.57 0.71 11.75
CA GLU A 11 -7.73 0.31 12.56
C GLU A 11 -8.96 -0.03 11.70
N ARG A 12 -9.05 0.59 10.53
CA ARG A 12 -10.18 0.42 9.61
C ARG A 12 -10.16 -0.94 8.92
N GLU A 13 -8.99 -1.41 8.52
CA GLU A 13 -8.79 -2.65 7.77
C GLU A 13 -8.75 -3.88 8.69
N ALA A 14 -8.28 -3.71 9.92
CA ALA A 14 -8.00 -4.79 10.85
C ALA A 14 -9.18 -5.74 11.10
N PRO A 15 -10.43 -5.27 11.32
CA PRO A 15 -11.57 -6.18 11.56
C PRO A 15 -11.83 -7.10 10.38
N TYR A 16 -11.83 -6.57 9.16
CA TYR A 16 -12.06 -7.34 7.94
C TYR A 16 -10.96 -8.41 7.73
N LEU A 17 -9.70 -8.02 7.82
CA LEU A 17 -8.57 -8.94 7.65
C LEU A 17 -8.54 -10.01 8.74
N THR A 18 -8.82 -9.63 9.98
CA THR A 18 -8.93 -10.56 11.10
C THR A 18 -10.02 -11.60 10.85
N GLN A 19 -11.21 -11.18 10.44
CA GLN A 19 -12.32 -12.07 10.13
C GLN A 19 -11.95 -13.09 9.05
N HIS A 20 -11.30 -12.66 7.97
CA HIS A 20 -10.86 -13.56 6.90
C HIS A 20 -9.90 -14.65 7.40
N LEU A 21 -8.96 -14.31 8.28
CA LEU A 21 -8.03 -15.27 8.86
C LEU A 21 -8.75 -16.23 9.84
N GLN A 22 -9.64 -15.69 10.69
CA GLN A 22 -10.36 -16.49 11.69
C GLN A 22 -11.37 -17.45 11.08
N VAL A 23 -11.97 -17.10 9.94
CA VAL A 23 -12.83 -18.06 9.19
C VAL A 23 -12.02 -19.30 8.77
N GLN A 24 -10.75 -19.14 8.45
CA GLN A 24 -9.88 -20.26 8.05
C GLN A 24 -9.29 -21.02 9.24
N ALA A 25 -9.05 -20.34 10.35
CA ALA A 25 -8.50 -20.90 11.57
C ALA A 25 -9.06 -20.21 12.82
N PRO A 26 -10.22 -20.68 13.36
CA PRO A 26 -10.91 -20.00 14.46
C PRO A 26 -10.09 -19.87 15.75
N ALA A 27 -9.15 -20.75 16.00
CA ALA A 27 -8.28 -20.74 17.19
C ALA A 27 -6.98 -19.94 16.99
N LEU A 28 -6.75 -19.36 15.82
CA LEU A 28 -5.55 -18.61 15.52
C LEU A 28 -5.47 -17.32 16.33
N ALA A 29 -4.37 -17.12 17.06
CA ALA A 29 -4.09 -15.88 17.74
C ALA A 29 -3.70 -14.79 16.73
N ILE A 30 -4.48 -13.72 16.65
CA ILE A 30 -4.19 -12.57 15.79
C ILE A 30 -3.93 -11.37 16.69
N ARG A 31 -2.73 -10.79 16.54
CA ARG A 31 -2.32 -9.58 17.25
C ARG A 31 -2.31 -8.41 16.27
N HIS A 32 -3.36 -7.61 16.30
CA HIS A 32 -3.40 -6.36 15.54
C HIS A 32 -2.47 -5.30 16.15
N VAL A 33 -1.73 -4.62 15.30
CA VAL A 33 -0.84 -3.51 15.65
C VAL A 33 -0.96 -2.42 14.57
N ALA A 34 -1.15 -1.16 14.99
CA ALA A 34 -1.32 -0.02 14.09
C ALA A 34 -0.22 1.04 14.25
N THR A 35 0.69 0.87 15.21
CA THR A 35 1.79 1.81 15.48
C THR A 35 3.12 1.09 15.58
N ARG A 36 4.21 1.85 15.53
CA ARG A 36 5.54 1.31 15.70
C ARG A 36 5.76 0.78 17.11
N GLU A 37 5.25 1.46 18.12
CA GLU A 37 5.36 1.07 19.52
C GLU A 37 4.60 -0.23 19.78
N ALA A 38 3.39 -0.38 19.21
CA ALA A 38 2.61 -1.62 19.30
C ALA A 38 3.33 -2.79 18.60
N LEU A 39 3.97 -2.53 17.46
CA LEU A 39 4.80 -3.52 16.76
C LEU A 39 6.00 -3.94 17.62
N ASP A 40 6.72 -2.98 18.20
CA ASP A 40 7.85 -3.25 19.09
C ASP A 40 7.41 -4.06 20.32
N ALA A 41 6.27 -3.75 20.92
CA ALA A 41 5.68 -4.50 22.04
C ALA A 41 5.25 -5.92 21.65
N ALA A 42 4.73 -6.12 20.41
CA ALA A 42 4.37 -7.44 19.92
C ALA A 42 5.59 -8.37 19.78
N PHE A 43 6.74 -7.81 19.43
CA PHE A 43 8.00 -8.55 19.27
C PHE A 43 8.89 -8.58 20.54
N ALA A 44 8.49 -7.91 21.62
CA ALA A 44 9.20 -7.98 22.90
C ALA A 44 9.16 -9.39 23.52
N VAL A 45 8.10 -10.16 23.22
CA VAL A 45 7.96 -11.54 23.67
C VAL A 45 8.29 -12.49 22.51
N PRO A 46 9.35 -13.32 22.61
CA PRO A 46 9.66 -14.31 21.59
C PRO A 46 8.52 -15.32 21.43
N ARG A 47 8.19 -15.64 20.20
CA ARG A 47 7.19 -16.63 19.84
C ARG A 47 7.70 -17.49 18.72
N ARG A 48 7.34 -18.77 18.70
CA ARG A 48 7.55 -19.68 17.58
C ARG A 48 6.32 -19.71 16.69
N ARG A 49 6.47 -20.23 15.49
CA ARG A 49 5.40 -20.38 14.50
C ARG A 49 4.64 -19.06 14.28
N ARG A 50 5.42 -17.97 14.21
CA ARG A 50 4.93 -16.60 14.02
C ARG A 50 4.99 -16.21 12.55
N ARG A 51 3.93 -15.55 12.10
CA ARG A 51 3.85 -14.87 10.80
C ARG A 51 3.59 -13.38 11.02
N LEU A 52 4.18 -12.54 10.18
CA LEU A 52 3.89 -11.11 10.15
C LEU A 52 3.20 -10.77 8.82
N ILE A 53 2.12 -10.02 8.90
CA ILE A 53 1.43 -9.48 7.75
C ILE A 53 1.37 -7.97 7.90
N ALA A 54 1.99 -7.23 6.98
CA ALA A 54 1.81 -5.80 6.84
C ALA A 54 0.86 -5.54 5.68
N PHE A 55 -0.17 -4.75 5.91
CA PHE A 55 -1.18 -4.47 4.91
C PHE A 55 -1.36 -2.96 4.75
N THR A 56 -1.00 -2.44 3.57
CA THR A 56 -1.14 -1.02 3.17
C THR A 56 -0.68 -0.03 4.25
N THR A 57 0.43 -0.32 4.92
CA THR A 57 0.96 0.49 6.02
C THR A 57 2.20 1.29 5.60
N ASN A 58 2.39 2.45 6.21
CA ASN A 58 3.60 3.26 6.06
C ASN A 58 4.70 2.91 7.09
N ILE A 59 4.46 1.93 7.96
CA ILE A 59 5.41 1.52 8.99
C ILE A 59 6.42 0.56 8.40
N VAL A 60 7.67 0.98 8.29
CA VAL A 60 8.77 0.12 7.85
C VAL A 60 9.09 -0.91 8.94
N VAL A 61 8.97 -2.19 8.59
CA VAL A 61 9.27 -3.30 9.49
C VAL A 61 10.78 -3.50 9.62
N PRO A 62 11.36 -3.47 10.83
CA PRO A 62 12.77 -3.77 11.03
C PRO A 62 13.15 -5.18 10.62
N GLY A 63 14.34 -5.35 10.03
CA GLY A 63 14.85 -6.66 9.62
C GLY A 63 14.89 -7.70 10.76
N ARG A 64 15.10 -7.27 12.02
CA ARG A 64 15.05 -8.17 13.18
C ARG A 64 13.68 -8.82 13.40
N TYR A 65 12.57 -8.12 13.05
CA TYR A 65 11.22 -8.67 13.18
C TYR A 65 10.88 -9.58 12.00
N ILE A 66 11.36 -9.27 10.81
CA ILE A 66 11.28 -10.16 9.66
C ILE A 66 11.97 -11.48 9.99
N ALA A 67 13.20 -11.44 10.50
CA ALA A 67 13.96 -12.63 10.89
C ALA A 67 13.36 -13.42 12.07
N ALA A 68 12.53 -12.77 12.89
CA ALA A 68 11.84 -13.42 14.01
C ALA A 68 10.52 -14.12 13.61
N CYS A 69 10.15 -14.07 12.32
CA CYS A 69 8.96 -14.70 11.77
C CYS A 69 9.34 -15.97 11.03
N ASP A 70 9.37 -17.10 11.72
CA ASP A 70 9.75 -18.41 11.18
C ASP A 70 8.75 -19.00 10.17
N LEU A 71 7.57 -18.41 10.04
CA LEU A 71 6.57 -18.72 9.00
C LEU A 71 6.41 -17.60 7.96
N GLY A 72 7.43 -16.75 7.84
CA GLY A 72 7.49 -15.66 6.86
C GLY A 72 6.84 -14.36 7.32
N ALA A 73 7.28 -13.28 6.70
CA ALA A 73 6.74 -11.93 6.85
C ALA A 73 6.35 -11.41 5.46
N TYR A 74 5.12 -10.94 5.32
CA TYR A 74 4.56 -10.55 4.03
C TYR A 74 4.04 -9.11 4.06
N ASN A 75 4.28 -8.38 2.96
CA ASN A 75 3.70 -7.06 2.75
C ASN A 75 2.68 -7.11 1.60
N PHE A 76 1.54 -6.44 1.81
CA PHE A 76 0.52 -6.20 0.80
C PHE A 76 0.63 -4.75 0.35
N HIS A 77 1.37 -4.56 -0.74
CA HIS A 77 1.69 -3.26 -1.31
C HIS A 77 0.59 -2.84 -2.30
N PRO A 78 0.01 -1.62 -2.18
CA PRO A 78 -1.02 -1.12 -3.09
C PRO A 78 -0.41 -0.56 -4.38
N GLY A 79 0.52 -1.27 -4.96
CA GLY A 79 1.21 -0.96 -6.21
C GLY A 79 1.70 -2.22 -6.91
N PRO A 80 1.74 -2.23 -8.26
CA PRO A 80 2.29 -3.35 -9.01
C PRO A 80 3.82 -3.39 -8.92
N PRO A 81 4.45 -4.49 -9.36
CA PRO A 81 5.91 -4.62 -9.34
C PRO A 81 6.68 -3.52 -10.10
N THR A 82 6.02 -2.81 -10.99
CA THR A 82 6.57 -1.69 -11.76
C THR A 82 6.67 -0.38 -10.96
N TYR A 83 6.00 -0.28 -9.82
CA TYR A 83 5.97 0.92 -8.96
C TYR A 83 6.27 0.60 -7.50
N PRO A 84 7.50 0.14 -7.17
CA PRO A 84 7.91 -0.08 -5.79
C PRO A 84 8.07 1.25 -5.02
N GLY A 85 7.79 1.24 -3.72
CA GLY A 85 7.96 2.40 -2.84
C GLY A 85 6.65 3.11 -2.51
N VAL A 86 6.72 4.42 -2.30
CA VAL A 86 5.58 5.21 -1.80
C VAL A 86 4.84 5.94 -2.92
N TYR A 87 3.52 6.13 -2.73
CA TYR A 87 2.62 6.84 -3.68
C TYR A 87 2.65 6.26 -5.11
N PRO A 88 2.60 4.94 -5.29
CA PRO A 88 2.74 4.29 -6.58
C PRO A 88 1.68 4.75 -7.58
N GLU A 89 0.45 5.01 -7.15
CA GLU A 89 -0.66 5.52 -7.95
C GLU A 89 -0.37 6.90 -8.56
N SER A 90 0.29 7.76 -7.78
CA SER A 90 0.65 9.12 -8.25
C SER A 90 1.68 9.08 -9.37
N PHE A 91 2.69 8.26 -9.22
CA PHE A 91 3.72 8.11 -10.28
C PHE A 91 3.16 7.40 -11.51
N ALA A 92 2.29 6.41 -11.34
CA ALA A 92 1.63 5.74 -12.45
C ALA A 92 0.78 6.71 -13.29
N VAL A 93 -0.02 7.56 -12.65
CA VAL A 93 -0.82 8.59 -13.34
C VAL A 93 0.10 9.61 -14.03
N TRP A 94 1.17 10.04 -13.37
CA TRP A 94 2.14 10.97 -13.96
C TRP A 94 2.81 10.41 -15.22
N GLU A 95 3.17 9.14 -15.19
CA GLU A 95 3.84 8.43 -16.29
C GLU A 95 2.87 7.94 -17.37
N GLY A 96 1.55 8.05 -17.14
CA GLY A 96 0.52 7.63 -18.08
C GLY A 96 0.43 6.10 -18.21
N ALA A 97 0.59 5.41 -17.09
CA ALA A 97 0.46 3.94 -17.03
C ALA A 97 -0.90 3.48 -17.56
N LYS A 98 -0.89 2.44 -18.38
CA LYS A 98 -2.10 1.81 -18.92
C LYS A 98 -2.63 0.69 -18.04
N HIS A 99 -1.78 0.13 -17.20
CA HIS A 99 -2.10 -0.93 -16.24
C HIS A 99 -1.54 -0.55 -14.88
N PHE A 100 -2.26 -0.90 -13.85
CA PHE A 100 -1.85 -0.73 -12.46
C PHE A 100 -2.27 -1.95 -11.64
N GLY A 101 -1.99 -1.99 -10.33
CA GLY A 101 -2.35 -3.17 -9.55
C GLY A 101 -1.82 -3.14 -8.13
N ALA A 102 -1.73 -4.34 -7.54
CA ALA A 102 -1.16 -4.54 -6.21
C ALA A 102 -0.26 -5.77 -6.17
N THR A 103 0.60 -5.83 -5.17
CA THR A 103 1.59 -6.88 -5.00
C THR A 103 1.60 -7.38 -3.56
N ALA A 104 1.46 -8.69 -3.34
CA ALA A 104 1.87 -9.34 -2.11
C ALA A 104 3.25 -9.94 -2.29
N HIS A 105 4.16 -9.69 -1.35
CA HIS A 105 5.52 -10.19 -1.43
C HIS A 105 6.06 -10.56 -0.04
N ALA A 106 7.02 -11.48 0.01
CA ALA A 106 7.79 -11.75 1.20
C ALA A 106 8.66 -10.52 1.53
N MET A 107 8.73 -10.14 2.79
CA MET A 107 9.55 -9.01 3.20
C MET A 107 11.03 -9.40 3.25
N VAL A 108 11.86 -8.47 2.79
CA VAL A 108 13.30 -8.46 3.00
C VAL A 108 13.70 -7.13 3.63
N ARG A 109 14.97 -6.97 3.96
CA ARG A 109 15.47 -5.71 4.57
C ARG A 109 15.19 -4.47 3.70
N GLN A 110 15.25 -4.62 2.40
CA GLN A 110 14.94 -3.57 1.43
C GLN A 110 13.43 -3.52 1.19
N VAL A 111 12.85 -2.32 1.21
CA VAL A 111 11.42 -2.10 0.97
C VAL A 111 11.08 -2.50 -0.48
N ASP A 112 9.96 -3.20 -0.65
CA ASP A 112 9.40 -3.64 -1.94
C ASP A 112 10.46 -4.25 -2.87
N ALA A 113 11.21 -5.24 -2.35
CA ALA A 113 12.29 -5.90 -3.08
C ALA A 113 12.34 -7.42 -2.86
N GLY A 114 11.49 -7.95 -2.00
CA GLY A 114 11.44 -9.39 -1.71
C GLY A 114 10.68 -10.18 -2.77
N PRO A 115 10.76 -11.53 -2.71
CA PRO A 115 10.06 -12.42 -3.64
C PRO A 115 8.56 -12.14 -3.69
N ILE A 116 8.03 -11.99 -4.89
CA ILE A 116 6.61 -11.73 -5.12
C ILE A 116 5.85 -13.06 -4.99
N VAL A 117 4.77 -13.05 -4.20
CA VAL A 117 3.93 -14.23 -3.97
C VAL A 117 2.56 -14.13 -4.68
N ARG A 118 2.11 -12.92 -4.97
CA ARG A 118 0.90 -12.68 -5.76
C ARG A 118 0.87 -11.27 -6.31
N THR A 119 0.36 -11.11 -7.53
CA THR A 119 0.02 -9.81 -8.13
C THR A 119 -1.44 -9.82 -8.56
N GLU A 120 -2.02 -8.64 -8.63
CA GLU A 120 -3.31 -8.40 -9.25
C GLU A 120 -3.24 -7.11 -10.05
N TRP A 121 -3.70 -7.15 -11.28
CA TRP A 121 -3.61 -6.06 -12.25
C TRP A 121 -5.01 -5.59 -12.67
N PHE A 122 -5.12 -4.31 -13.01
CA PHE A 122 -6.29 -3.72 -13.63
C PHE A 122 -5.90 -2.65 -14.66
N ASP A 123 -6.80 -2.36 -15.60
CA ASP A 123 -6.58 -1.34 -16.62
C ASP A 123 -6.84 0.05 -16.06
N VAL A 124 -5.98 1.00 -16.41
CA VAL A 124 -6.13 2.42 -16.10
C VAL A 124 -6.77 3.12 -17.30
N GLN A 125 -7.95 3.72 -17.10
CA GLN A 125 -8.66 4.39 -18.17
C GLN A 125 -8.06 5.77 -18.45
N PRO A 126 -8.08 6.24 -19.71
CA PRO A 126 -7.66 7.59 -20.05
C PRO A 126 -8.43 8.65 -19.24
N GLY A 127 -7.71 9.61 -18.69
CA GLY A 127 -8.31 10.69 -17.90
C GLY A 127 -8.44 10.40 -16.40
N TRP A 128 -8.23 9.17 -15.96
CA TRP A 128 -8.21 8.90 -14.53
C TRP A 128 -7.12 9.66 -13.81
N GLY A 129 -7.45 10.20 -12.66
CA GLY A 129 -6.49 10.78 -11.74
C GLY A 129 -6.08 9.80 -10.63
N ARG A 130 -5.24 10.29 -9.72
CA ARG A 130 -4.68 9.42 -8.66
C ARG A 130 -5.75 8.83 -7.74
N MET A 131 -6.87 9.54 -7.51
CA MET A 131 -7.93 9.04 -6.62
C MET A 131 -8.67 7.84 -7.19
N HIS A 132 -8.94 7.82 -8.50
CA HIS A 132 -9.51 6.64 -9.16
C HIS A 132 -8.57 5.45 -9.06
N VAL A 133 -7.29 5.65 -9.41
CA VAL A 133 -6.28 4.60 -9.35
C VAL A 133 -6.08 4.11 -7.92
N ALA A 134 -6.01 5.01 -6.93
CA ALA A 134 -5.85 4.68 -5.51
C ALA A 134 -7.02 3.83 -4.98
N THR A 135 -8.26 4.11 -5.39
CA THR A 135 -9.43 3.35 -4.97
C THR A 135 -9.33 1.88 -5.41
N LEU A 136 -8.99 1.64 -6.66
CA LEU A 136 -8.80 0.27 -7.18
C LEU A 136 -7.53 -0.37 -6.61
N ALA A 137 -6.46 0.41 -6.47
CA ALA A 137 -5.22 -0.02 -5.85
C ALA A 137 -5.37 -0.45 -4.39
N PHE A 138 -6.36 0.08 -3.68
CA PHE A 138 -6.70 -0.37 -2.32
C PHE A 138 -7.56 -1.65 -2.34
N GLN A 139 -8.43 -1.82 -3.32
CA GLN A 139 -9.26 -3.02 -3.44
C GLN A 139 -8.45 -4.26 -3.87
N ALA A 140 -7.45 -4.10 -4.73
CA ALA A 140 -6.63 -5.20 -5.22
C ALA A 140 -5.89 -5.97 -4.10
N PRO A 141 -5.16 -5.33 -3.14
CA PRO A 141 -4.55 -6.06 -2.01
C PRO A 141 -5.58 -6.78 -1.15
N VAL A 142 -6.82 -6.26 -1.03
CA VAL A 142 -7.90 -6.92 -0.29
C VAL A 142 -8.27 -8.25 -0.97
N ARG A 143 -8.41 -8.27 -2.31
CA ARG A 143 -8.68 -9.50 -3.05
C ARG A 143 -7.51 -10.48 -2.99
N ILE A 144 -6.27 -9.98 -3.12
CA ILE A 144 -5.07 -10.80 -2.95
C ILE A 144 -5.07 -11.42 -1.55
N PHE A 145 -5.33 -10.63 -0.50
CA PHE A 145 -5.36 -11.10 0.88
C PHE A 145 -6.41 -12.20 1.07
N ALA A 146 -7.63 -11.97 0.60
CA ALA A 146 -8.71 -12.96 0.69
C ALA A 146 -8.32 -14.29 0.00
N SER A 147 -7.65 -14.24 -1.14
CA SER A 147 -7.17 -15.43 -1.86
C SER A 147 -6.04 -16.17 -1.13
N LEU A 148 -5.22 -15.46 -0.36
CA LEU A 148 -4.09 -16.03 0.39
C LEU A 148 -4.43 -16.39 1.84
N ALA A 149 -5.56 -15.90 2.38
CA ALA A 149 -5.96 -16.11 3.76
C ALA A 149 -6.00 -17.60 4.18
N PRO A 150 -6.48 -18.56 3.35
CA PRO A 150 -6.42 -19.98 3.69
C PRO A 150 -5.00 -20.48 3.98
N HIS A 151 -4.04 -20.12 3.16
CA HIS A 151 -2.64 -20.50 3.38
C HIS A 151 -2.05 -19.75 4.59
N LEU A 152 -2.25 -18.43 4.65
CA LEU A 152 -1.70 -17.59 5.73
C LEU A 152 -2.17 -18.04 7.11
N ALA A 153 -3.43 -18.44 7.25
CA ALA A 153 -4.02 -18.83 8.53
C ALA A 153 -3.76 -20.30 8.90
N ALA A 154 -3.79 -21.24 7.93
CA ALA A 154 -3.83 -22.66 8.21
C ALA A 154 -2.53 -23.41 7.91
N GLN A 155 -1.64 -22.89 7.06
CA GLN A 155 -0.40 -23.58 6.68
C GLN A 155 0.79 -23.10 7.50
N ASP A 156 1.76 -24.00 7.73
CA ASP A 156 3.02 -23.73 8.44
C ASP A 156 4.22 -23.62 7.49
N THR A 157 3.94 -23.40 6.24
CA THR A 157 4.94 -23.18 5.20
C THR A 157 4.89 -21.74 4.72
N GLU A 158 5.98 -21.27 4.14
CA GLU A 158 6.00 -19.98 3.43
C GLU A 158 5.15 -20.01 2.17
N LEU A 159 4.66 -18.84 1.73
CA LEU A 159 4.01 -18.70 0.44
C LEU A 159 5.03 -18.89 -0.69
N PRO A 160 4.72 -19.71 -1.71
CA PRO A 160 5.62 -19.91 -2.85
C PRO A 160 5.71 -18.61 -3.67
N PRO A 161 6.92 -18.25 -4.17
CA PRO A 161 7.08 -17.13 -5.07
C PRO A 161 6.48 -17.43 -6.45
N THR A 162 6.00 -16.40 -7.13
CA THR A 162 5.44 -16.52 -8.49
C THR A 162 6.49 -16.56 -9.59
N GLY A 163 7.73 -16.14 -9.29
CA GLY A 163 8.77 -15.93 -10.29
C GLY A 163 8.73 -14.53 -10.93
N GLU A 164 7.70 -13.72 -10.66
CA GLU A 164 7.69 -12.31 -11.05
C GLU A 164 8.77 -11.53 -10.31
N SER A 165 9.25 -10.45 -10.95
CA SER A 165 10.31 -9.60 -10.41
C SER A 165 9.87 -8.16 -10.33
N TRP A 166 10.37 -7.45 -9.32
CA TRP A 166 10.25 -6.00 -9.25
C TRP A 166 10.94 -5.36 -10.44
N SER A 167 10.32 -4.31 -10.98
CA SER A 167 10.85 -3.53 -12.09
C SER A 167 10.54 -2.04 -11.85
N GLY A 168 11.29 -1.17 -12.46
CA GLY A 168 11.15 0.25 -12.21
C GLY A 168 11.85 0.75 -10.94
N PRO A 169 11.97 2.07 -10.80
CA PRO A 169 12.69 2.71 -9.71
C PRO A 169 11.85 2.73 -8.42
N THR A 170 12.47 2.35 -7.29
CA THR A 170 11.84 2.55 -5.99
C THR A 170 11.66 4.03 -5.71
N ARG A 171 10.42 4.46 -5.49
CA ARG A 171 10.07 5.84 -5.17
C ARG A 171 10.05 6.07 -3.67
N PHE A 172 10.63 7.20 -3.25
CA PHE A 172 10.70 7.62 -1.86
C PHE A 172 9.85 8.87 -1.62
N ARG A 173 9.55 9.16 -0.37
CA ARG A 173 8.81 10.36 0.01
C ARG A 173 9.38 11.65 -0.58
N LYS A 174 10.70 11.79 -0.61
CA LYS A 174 11.39 12.93 -1.22
C LYS A 174 11.05 13.12 -2.71
N ASP A 175 10.86 12.01 -3.44
CA ASP A 175 10.53 12.04 -4.86
C ASP A 175 9.10 12.58 -5.06
N PHE A 176 8.15 12.13 -4.23
CA PHE A 176 6.79 12.65 -4.20
C PHE A 176 6.77 14.14 -3.81
N GLU A 177 7.47 14.53 -2.76
CA GLU A 177 7.54 15.93 -2.30
C GLU A 177 8.15 16.85 -3.37
N ALA A 178 9.14 16.39 -4.13
CA ALA A 178 9.70 17.13 -5.25
C ALA A 178 8.67 17.35 -6.37
N MET A 179 7.79 16.38 -6.62
CA MET A 179 6.71 16.50 -7.60
C MET A 179 5.58 17.41 -7.11
N CYS A 180 5.41 17.57 -5.81
CA CYS A 180 4.40 18.45 -5.23
C CYS A 180 4.77 19.94 -5.29
N GLN A 181 6.04 20.27 -5.47
CA GLN A 181 6.46 21.67 -5.69
C GLN A 181 6.19 22.08 -7.13
N ILE A 182 5.35 23.12 -7.33
CA ILE A 182 5.02 23.66 -8.65
C ILE A 182 5.83 24.93 -8.91
N PRO A 183 6.37 25.13 -10.14
CA PRO A 183 6.88 26.42 -10.59
C PRO A 183 5.78 27.50 -10.57
N ALA A 184 6.12 28.72 -10.23
CA ALA A 184 5.15 29.82 -10.17
C ALA A 184 4.59 30.18 -11.56
N ASP A 185 5.33 29.87 -12.61
CA ASP A 185 5.06 30.13 -14.02
C ASP A 185 4.64 28.87 -14.80
N ILE A 186 4.18 27.83 -14.10
CA ILE A 186 3.79 26.55 -14.74
C ILE A 186 2.70 26.78 -15.80
N ALA A 187 2.87 26.14 -16.95
CA ALA A 187 1.86 26.18 -18.01
C ALA A 187 0.56 25.45 -17.56
N PRO A 188 -0.64 25.89 -18.01
CA PRO A 188 -1.91 25.29 -17.59
C PRO A 188 -2.01 23.76 -17.84
N ALA A 189 -1.49 23.28 -18.96
CA ALA A 189 -1.50 21.85 -19.30
C ALA A 189 -0.62 21.03 -18.35
N ASP A 190 0.56 21.55 -17.99
CA ASP A 190 1.50 20.88 -17.08
C ASP A 190 0.95 20.91 -15.64
N TYR A 191 0.28 22.03 -15.26
CA TYR A 191 -0.44 22.11 -14.00
C TYR A 191 -1.54 21.04 -13.92
N ALA A 192 -2.39 20.95 -14.94
CA ALA A 192 -3.48 19.96 -14.97
C ALA A 192 -2.97 18.52 -14.87
N LYS A 193 -1.88 18.19 -15.57
CA LYS A 193 -1.23 16.89 -15.47
C LYS A 193 -0.70 16.63 -14.05
N ARG A 194 -0.02 17.61 -13.47
CA ARG A 194 0.56 17.51 -12.13
C ARG A 194 -0.52 17.43 -11.05
N TYR A 195 -1.59 18.22 -11.20
CA TYR A 195 -2.73 18.17 -10.29
C TYR A 195 -3.38 16.78 -10.28
N ARG A 196 -3.63 16.19 -11.43
CA ARG A 196 -4.19 14.85 -11.56
C ARG A 196 -3.36 13.79 -10.86
N ALA A 197 -2.03 13.89 -10.94
CA ALA A 197 -1.12 12.90 -10.38
C ALA A 197 -0.79 13.12 -8.90
N PHE A 198 -0.72 14.38 -8.43
CA PHE A 198 -0.20 14.72 -7.10
C PHE A 198 -1.10 15.66 -6.30
N GLY A 199 -2.10 16.28 -6.92
CA GLY A 199 -2.95 17.31 -6.30
C GLY A 199 -4.34 16.85 -5.90
N GLU A 200 -4.86 15.80 -6.53
CA GLU A 200 -6.19 15.26 -6.20
C GLU A 200 -6.23 14.67 -4.77
N GLY A 201 -7.42 14.71 -4.20
CA GLY A 201 -7.69 14.18 -2.86
C GLY A 201 -7.56 15.21 -1.74
N PRO A 202 -7.84 14.83 -0.51
CA PRO A 202 -8.03 15.76 0.61
C PRO A 202 -6.73 16.33 1.17
N PHE A 203 -5.56 15.83 0.77
CA PHE A 203 -4.30 16.15 1.46
C PHE A 203 -3.66 17.46 1.06
N GLN A 204 -4.12 18.11 -0.06
CA GLN A 204 -3.59 19.40 -0.53
C GLN A 204 -2.06 19.43 -0.58
N ASP A 205 -1.49 18.45 -1.30
CA ASP A 205 -0.03 18.22 -1.31
C ASP A 205 0.71 19.25 -2.17
N LEU A 206 0.06 19.81 -3.21
CA LEU A 206 0.69 20.76 -4.11
C LEU A 206 0.95 22.11 -3.45
N TYR A 207 2.09 22.72 -3.77
CA TYR A 207 2.48 24.01 -3.25
C TYR A 207 3.40 24.79 -4.21
N VAL A 208 3.40 26.12 -4.05
CA VAL A 208 4.33 27.05 -4.70
C VAL A 208 5.27 27.63 -3.64
N LYS A 209 6.53 27.84 -3.98
CA LYS A 209 7.45 28.63 -3.17
C LYS A 209 7.61 30.03 -3.76
N LEU A 210 7.25 31.07 -2.99
CA LEU A 210 7.43 32.48 -3.34
C LEU A 210 8.09 33.20 -2.17
N HIS A 211 9.11 34.00 -2.47
CA HIS A 211 9.85 34.79 -1.45
C HIS A 211 10.31 33.97 -0.23
N GLY A 212 10.71 32.70 -0.43
CA GLY A 212 11.14 31.81 0.64
C GLY A 212 10.00 31.13 1.42
N HIS A 213 8.75 31.47 1.16
CA HIS A 213 7.57 30.91 1.82
C HIS A 213 6.90 29.83 0.96
N ARG A 214 6.29 28.87 1.62
CA ARG A 214 5.52 27.79 0.98
C ARG A 214 4.03 28.10 1.06
N TYR A 215 3.37 28.18 -0.10
CA TYR A 215 1.93 28.41 -0.23
C TYR A 215 1.29 27.12 -0.78
N LYS A 216 0.43 26.51 0.01
CA LYS A 216 -0.34 25.33 -0.43
C LYS A 216 -1.42 25.75 -1.41
N ILE A 217 -1.65 24.91 -2.41
CA ILE A 217 -2.77 25.07 -3.34
C ILE A 217 -3.95 24.34 -2.73
N VAL A 218 -5.00 25.12 -2.43
CA VAL A 218 -6.27 24.56 -1.97
C VAL A 218 -6.96 23.90 -3.16
N ASN A 219 -7.36 22.66 -3.01
CA ASN A 219 -8.15 21.95 -4.01
C ASN A 219 -9.61 21.83 -3.55
N PRO A 220 -10.56 21.61 -4.49
CA PRO A 220 -11.99 21.55 -4.17
C PRO A 220 -12.43 20.21 -3.56
N TRP A 221 -11.52 19.25 -3.34
CA TRP A 221 -11.89 17.95 -2.80
C TRP A 221 -12.43 18.07 -1.37
N THR A 222 -13.58 17.45 -1.14
CA THR A 222 -14.27 17.36 0.14
C THR A 222 -14.36 15.90 0.59
N ASP A 223 -14.77 15.68 1.85
CA ASP A 223 -15.05 14.31 2.34
C ASP A 223 -16.20 13.64 1.56
N ALA A 224 -17.14 14.45 1.04
CA ALA A 224 -18.23 13.97 0.18
C ALA A 224 -17.70 13.44 -1.17
N ASP A 225 -16.68 14.11 -1.73
CA ASP A 225 -16.04 13.64 -2.98
C ASP A 225 -15.29 12.34 -2.76
N LEU A 226 -14.58 12.20 -1.64
CA LEU A 226 -13.96 10.95 -1.23
C LEU A 226 -14.98 9.81 -1.10
N THR A 227 -16.09 10.06 -0.43
CA THR A 227 -17.14 9.06 -0.24
C THR A 227 -17.74 8.65 -1.58
N ARG A 228 -17.92 9.59 -2.51
CA ARG A 228 -18.43 9.32 -3.86
C ARG A 228 -17.46 8.45 -4.66
N GLU A 229 -16.16 8.79 -4.68
CA GLU A 229 -15.13 8.01 -5.38
C GLU A 229 -15.00 6.60 -4.80
N MET A 230 -15.03 6.47 -3.48
CA MET A 230 -14.96 5.16 -2.80
C MET A 230 -16.26 4.33 -2.94
N GLY A 231 -17.40 4.99 -3.16
CA GLY A 231 -18.72 4.35 -3.33
C GLY A 231 -19.04 3.95 -4.77
N GLN A 232 -18.32 4.47 -5.74
CA GLN A 232 -18.44 4.04 -7.14
C GLN A 232 -17.63 2.75 -7.34
N ALA A 233 -18.24 1.61 -7.00
CA ALA A 233 -17.73 0.35 -7.48
C ALA A 233 -17.65 0.39 -9.02
N PRO A 234 -16.58 -0.13 -9.65
CA PRO A 234 -16.53 -0.23 -11.10
C PRO A 234 -17.75 -1.03 -11.59
N PRO A 235 -18.34 -0.65 -12.74
CA PRO A 235 -19.36 -1.48 -13.34
C PRO A 235 -18.82 -2.90 -13.53
N ALA A 236 -19.65 -3.87 -13.23
CA ALA A 236 -19.37 -5.30 -13.30
C ALA A 236 -18.94 -5.72 -14.71
#